data_c4b74958f9431c7a6f0a52b4a58bf101
#
_entry.id   c4b74958f9431c7a6f0a52b4a58bf101
#
_cell.length_a   1.000
_cell.length_b   1.000
_cell.length_c   1.000
_cell.angle_alpha   90.00
_cell.angle_beta   90.00
_cell.angle_gamma   90.00
#
_symmetry.space_group_name_H-M   'P 1'
#
loop_
_entity.id
_entity.type
_entity.pdbx_description
1 polymer ?
#
loop_
_entity_poly.entity_id
_entity_poly.type
_entity_poly.pdbx_seq_one_letter_code
_entity_poly.pdbx_strand_id
1 'polypeptide(L)'
;EDVVALLTAARRGLGPMLSAFEVMWADYWHEATVTVPNVRRPISGEHAYYVLIEMQGMDAALDAPRFETWLEAQFEAGLIEDAAIAQSMADIAAFWRVRDVAGELASVLGQYTAFDIGLPVGAMDDFARECRAALTAALPGCLSLYYGHIGDGNMHIVALVPGSALHPGKQISEIVYR
;
A
#
# COMPACT_ATOMS: atom_id res chain seq x y z
N GLU A 1 -8.73 -0.05 -11.36
CA GLU A 1 -8.27 0.30 -12.73
C GLU A 1 -7.29 1.47 -12.71
N ASP A 2 -7.56 2.54 -11.96
CA ASP A 2 -6.75 3.77 -11.96
C ASP A 2 -5.32 3.56 -11.43
N VAL A 3 -5.13 2.74 -10.40
CA VAL A 3 -3.79 2.39 -9.88
C VAL A 3 -2.94 1.68 -10.93
N VAL A 4 -3.53 0.80 -11.75
CA VAL A 4 -2.83 0.09 -12.83
C VAL A 4 -2.50 1.04 -13.98
N ALA A 5 -3.39 1.99 -14.28
CA ALA A 5 -3.14 3.04 -15.25
C ALA A 5 -2.00 3.96 -14.78
N LEU A 6 -2.01 4.36 -13.50
CA LEU A 6 -0.95 5.15 -12.87
C LEU A 6 0.40 4.43 -12.90
N LEU A 7 0.46 3.13 -12.59
CA LEU A 7 1.68 2.31 -12.72
C LEU A 7 2.20 2.31 -14.17
N THR A 8 1.30 2.18 -15.14
CA THR A 8 1.67 2.20 -16.55
C THR A 8 2.23 3.57 -16.96
N ALA A 9 1.61 4.65 -16.49
CA ALA A 9 2.08 6.01 -16.69
C ALA A 9 3.45 6.27 -16.01
N ALA A 10 3.66 5.75 -14.79
CA ALA A 10 4.93 5.85 -14.08
C ALA A 10 6.06 5.13 -14.83
N ARG A 11 5.82 3.90 -15.29
CA ARG A 11 6.80 3.14 -16.08
C ARG A 11 7.17 3.84 -17.38
N ARG A 12 6.21 4.46 -18.06
CA ARG A 12 6.45 5.19 -19.32
C ARG A 12 7.13 6.54 -19.10
N GLY A 13 6.70 7.30 -18.10
CA GLY A 13 7.15 8.66 -17.86
C GLY A 13 8.47 8.76 -17.10
N LEU A 14 8.65 7.91 -16.07
CA LEU A 14 9.83 7.88 -15.22
C LEU A 14 10.87 6.84 -15.69
N GLY A 15 10.43 5.80 -16.41
CA GLY A 15 11.31 4.79 -17.00
C GLY A 15 12.20 4.09 -15.96
N PRO A 16 13.51 3.94 -16.24
CA PRO A 16 14.44 3.26 -15.33
C PRO A 16 14.71 4.03 -14.02
N MET A 17 14.24 5.26 -13.91
CA MET A 17 14.37 6.06 -12.67
C MET A 17 13.27 5.73 -11.65
N LEU A 18 12.19 5.05 -12.04
CA LEU A 18 11.17 4.56 -11.14
C LEU A 18 11.79 3.46 -10.23
N SER A 19 12.06 3.79 -8.97
CA SER A 19 12.70 2.89 -8.01
C SER A 19 11.70 2.17 -7.10
N ALA A 20 10.52 2.78 -6.84
CA ALA A 20 9.47 2.14 -6.08
C ALA A 20 8.07 2.55 -6.56
N PHE A 21 7.14 1.59 -6.48
CA PHE A 21 5.71 1.79 -6.69
C PHE A 21 4.95 0.86 -5.72
N GLU A 22 4.63 1.41 -4.55
CA GLU A 22 3.99 0.70 -3.46
C GLU A 22 2.52 1.10 -3.38
N VAL A 23 1.64 0.15 -3.19
CA VAL A 23 0.21 0.41 -3.02
C VAL A 23 -0.24 -0.04 -1.64
N MET A 24 -1.02 0.78 -0.99
CA MET A 24 -1.65 0.52 0.30
C MET A 24 -3.16 0.72 0.15
N TRP A 25 -3.94 -0.26 0.53
CA TRP A 25 -5.40 -0.13 0.60
C TRP A 25 -5.80 0.74 1.79
N ALA A 26 -6.99 1.31 1.75
CA ALA A 26 -7.49 2.26 2.75
C ALA A 26 -7.41 1.73 4.19
N ASP A 27 -7.73 0.46 4.40
CA ASP A 27 -7.66 -0.17 5.72
C ASP A 27 -6.23 -0.33 6.24
N TYR A 28 -5.27 -0.72 5.39
CA TYR A 28 -3.86 -0.71 5.78
C TYR A 28 -3.38 0.70 6.13
N TRP A 29 -3.70 1.68 5.28
CA TRP A 29 -3.35 3.08 5.54
C TRP A 29 -3.91 3.58 6.87
N HIS A 30 -5.18 3.25 7.16
CA HIS A 30 -5.81 3.63 8.42
C HIS A 30 -5.04 3.05 9.61
N GLU A 31 -4.82 1.73 9.63
CA GLU A 31 -4.11 1.08 10.74
C GLU A 31 -2.67 1.60 10.87
N ALA A 32 -1.97 1.78 9.78
CA ALA A 32 -0.60 2.29 9.78
C ALA A 32 -0.49 3.71 10.33
N THR A 33 -1.45 4.61 10.01
CA THR A 33 -1.34 6.05 10.32
C THR A 33 -2.15 6.50 11.53
N VAL A 34 -3.11 5.71 11.99
CA VAL A 34 -3.99 6.03 13.13
C VAL A 34 -3.66 5.15 14.35
N THR A 35 -3.49 3.84 14.12
CA THR A 35 -3.34 2.88 15.21
C THR A 35 -1.89 2.75 15.68
N VAL A 36 -0.92 2.81 14.75
CA VAL A 36 0.50 2.74 15.10
C VAL A 36 1.01 4.11 15.56
N PRO A 37 1.64 4.20 16.75
CA PRO A 37 2.11 5.48 17.28
C PRO A 37 3.28 6.06 16.47
N ASN A 38 3.37 7.40 16.47
CA ASN A 38 4.47 8.14 15.84
C ASN A 38 4.60 7.95 14.32
N VAL A 39 3.52 7.60 13.64
CA VAL A 39 3.46 7.59 12.18
C VAL A 39 2.80 8.89 11.71
N ARG A 40 3.53 9.69 10.94
CA ARG A 40 2.99 10.92 10.34
C ARG A 40 2.11 10.54 9.15
N ARG A 41 0.89 11.06 9.11
CA ARG A 41 -0.03 10.91 7.98
C ARG A 41 0.31 11.96 6.90
N PRO A 42 0.88 11.60 5.75
CA PRO A 42 1.28 12.56 4.72
C PRO A 42 0.09 13.20 3.99
N ILE A 43 -0.98 12.45 3.80
CA ILE A 43 -2.20 12.85 3.11
C ILE A 43 -3.36 12.80 4.11
N SER A 44 -4.15 13.86 4.19
CA SER A 44 -5.26 13.99 5.15
C SER A 44 -6.58 13.44 4.61
N GLY A 45 -6.75 13.36 3.29
CA GLY A 45 -7.95 12.87 2.62
C GLY A 45 -8.20 11.37 2.86
N GLU A 46 -9.45 10.96 2.63
CA GLU A 46 -9.87 9.55 2.65
C GLU A 46 -9.95 9.06 1.20
N HIS A 47 -9.11 8.09 0.85
CA HIS A 47 -9.03 7.52 -0.50
C HIS A 47 -9.08 5.99 -0.43
N ALA A 48 -9.50 5.35 -1.51
CA ALA A 48 -9.55 3.89 -1.59
C ALA A 48 -8.15 3.25 -1.60
N TYR A 49 -7.19 3.96 -2.20
CA TYR A 49 -5.79 3.53 -2.33
C TYR A 49 -4.86 4.70 -2.08
N TYR A 50 -3.71 4.39 -1.50
CA TYR A 50 -2.58 5.29 -1.34
C TYR A 50 -1.37 4.69 -2.03
N VAL A 51 -0.68 5.48 -2.83
CA VAL A 51 0.44 5.02 -3.63
C VAL A 51 1.70 5.78 -3.23
N LEU A 52 2.76 5.06 -2.87
CA LEU A 52 4.08 5.63 -2.68
C LEU A 52 4.88 5.39 -3.96
N ILE A 53 5.32 6.48 -4.58
CA ILE A 53 6.14 6.44 -5.79
C ILE A 53 7.49 7.07 -5.47
N GLU A 54 8.57 6.36 -5.77
CA GLU A 54 9.91 6.88 -5.63
C GLU A 54 10.61 6.89 -6.98
N MET A 55 11.27 8.01 -7.26
CA MET A 55 12.15 8.16 -8.40
C MET A 55 13.57 8.40 -7.91
N GLN A 56 14.51 7.62 -8.39
CA GLN A 56 15.94 7.80 -8.13
C GLN A 56 16.64 8.27 -9.40
N GLY A 57 17.27 9.43 -9.34
CA GLY A 57 18.02 10.03 -10.41
C GLY A 57 19.44 10.38 -9.99
N MET A 58 20.18 11.00 -10.87
CA MET A 58 21.58 11.38 -10.66
C MET A 58 21.77 12.87 -10.38
N ASP A 59 20.79 13.70 -10.72
CA ASP A 59 20.84 15.17 -10.59
C ASP A 59 19.49 15.69 -10.09
N ALA A 60 19.42 15.99 -8.79
CA ALA A 60 18.18 16.45 -8.15
C ALA A 60 17.64 17.76 -8.78
N ALA A 61 18.51 18.63 -9.32
CA ALA A 61 18.07 19.87 -9.94
C ALA A 61 17.33 19.66 -11.27
N LEU A 62 17.62 18.57 -11.97
CA LEU A 62 16.95 18.17 -13.21
C LEU A 62 15.81 17.19 -12.94
N ASP A 63 16.00 16.29 -12.01
CA ASP A 63 15.09 15.15 -11.77
C ASP A 63 13.85 15.56 -10.97
N ALA A 64 13.96 16.49 -10.00
CA ALA A 64 12.81 16.94 -9.23
C ALA A 64 11.75 17.66 -10.09
N PRO A 65 12.10 18.65 -10.94
CA PRO A 65 11.13 19.26 -11.86
C PRO A 65 10.50 18.26 -12.84
N ARG A 66 11.26 17.26 -13.28
CA ARG A 66 10.75 16.18 -14.15
C ARG A 66 9.68 15.35 -13.44
N PHE A 67 9.92 15.00 -12.18
CA PHE A 67 8.96 14.25 -11.37
C PHE A 67 7.69 15.06 -11.11
N GLU A 68 7.83 16.35 -10.76
CA GLU A 68 6.72 17.27 -10.55
C GLU A 68 5.87 17.43 -11.80
N THR A 69 6.50 17.68 -12.96
CA THR A 69 5.79 17.77 -14.26
C THR A 69 5.06 16.45 -14.60
N TRP A 70 5.69 15.31 -14.33
CA TRP A 70 5.04 14.03 -14.52
C TRP A 70 3.82 13.87 -13.60
N LEU A 71 3.94 14.27 -12.34
CA LEU A 71 2.86 14.18 -11.35
C LEU A 71 1.67 15.09 -11.73
N GLU A 72 1.96 16.34 -12.15
CA GLU A 72 0.93 17.28 -12.64
C GLU A 72 0.14 16.69 -13.82
N ALA A 73 0.81 16.03 -14.77
CA ALA A 73 0.15 15.38 -15.88
C ALA A 73 -0.80 14.23 -15.42
N GLN A 74 -0.50 13.55 -14.31
CA GLN A 74 -1.39 12.52 -13.78
C GLN A 74 -2.62 13.13 -13.07
N PHE A 75 -2.50 14.31 -12.45
CA PHE A 75 -3.65 15.07 -11.96
C PHE A 75 -4.55 15.53 -13.11
N GLU A 76 -3.98 16.08 -14.17
CA GLU A 76 -4.74 16.49 -15.36
C GLU A 76 -5.46 15.33 -16.04
N ALA A 77 -4.85 14.14 -16.01
CA ALA A 77 -5.43 12.91 -16.52
C ALA A 77 -6.51 12.31 -15.59
N GLY A 78 -6.69 12.85 -14.39
CA GLY A 78 -7.65 12.35 -13.39
C GLY A 78 -7.25 11.03 -12.75
N LEU A 79 -5.98 10.62 -12.83
CA LEU A 79 -5.45 9.41 -12.20
C LEU A 79 -5.07 9.60 -10.75
N ILE A 80 -4.94 10.84 -10.28
CA ILE A 80 -4.57 11.22 -8.93
C ILE A 80 -5.54 12.27 -8.42
N GLU A 81 -6.02 12.13 -7.18
CA GLU A 81 -6.93 13.05 -6.50
C GLU A 81 -6.19 13.97 -5.51
N ASP A 82 -5.14 13.45 -4.86
CA ASP A 82 -4.34 14.16 -3.86
C ASP A 82 -2.89 13.65 -3.91
N ALA A 83 -1.93 14.49 -3.56
CA ALA A 83 -0.53 14.08 -3.46
C ALA A 83 0.26 14.94 -2.48
N ALA A 84 1.27 14.34 -1.85
CA ALA A 84 2.29 15.00 -1.08
C ALA A 84 3.67 14.68 -1.68
N ILE A 85 4.51 15.69 -1.90
CA ILE A 85 5.88 15.53 -2.38
C ILE A 85 6.85 15.73 -1.21
N ALA A 86 7.75 14.76 -1.01
CA ALA A 86 8.79 14.85 -0.01
C ALA A 86 9.75 15.99 -0.34
N GLN A 87 9.95 16.91 0.59
CA GLN A 87 10.84 18.10 0.44
C GLN A 87 12.17 17.91 1.19
N SER A 88 12.34 16.79 1.89
CA SER A 88 13.52 16.50 2.69
C SER A 88 13.71 14.99 2.88
N MET A 89 14.92 14.59 3.28
CA MET A 89 15.19 13.19 3.69
C MET A 89 14.31 12.74 4.85
N ALA A 90 13.91 13.66 5.73
CA ALA A 90 12.98 13.35 6.82
C ALA A 90 11.56 13.07 6.30
N ASP A 91 11.13 13.75 5.23
CA ASP A 91 9.84 13.45 4.58
C ASP A 91 9.88 12.11 3.87
N ILE A 92 10.97 11.81 3.15
CA ILE A 92 11.16 10.50 2.50
C ILE A 92 11.07 9.38 3.56
N ALA A 93 11.82 9.52 4.66
CA ALA A 93 11.77 8.55 5.75
C ALA A 93 10.37 8.42 6.37
N ALA A 94 9.63 9.54 6.50
CA ALA A 94 8.27 9.52 7.03
C ALA A 94 7.27 8.84 6.07
N PHE A 95 7.44 8.99 4.75
CA PHE A 95 6.59 8.32 3.77
C PHE A 95 6.84 6.81 3.75
N TRP A 96 8.11 6.41 3.70
CA TRP A 96 8.48 5.00 3.81
C TRP A 96 8.05 4.38 5.14
N ARG A 97 8.08 5.16 6.23
CA ARG A 97 7.61 4.72 7.54
C ARG A 97 6.16 4.23 7.50
N VAL A 98 5.26 4.86 6.75
CA VAL A 98 3.87 4.40 6.61
C VAL A 98 3.82 3.01 5.97
N ARG A 99 4.62 2.78 4.93
CA ARG A 99 4.69 1.50 4.21
C ARG A 99 5.33 0.40 5.06
N ASP A 100 6.37 0.73 5.82
CA ASP A 100 7.21 -0.26 6.51
C ASP A 100 6.71 -0.62 7.91
N VAL A 101 5.69 0.07 8.41
CA VAL A 101 5.17 -0.13 9.77
C VAL A 101 4.45 -1.48 9.97
N ALA A 102 4.23 -2.25 8.90
CA ALA A 102 3.55 -3.53 8.93
C ALA A 102 4.11 -4.50 10.01
N GLY A 103 5.44 -4.50 10.23
CA GLY A 103 6.08 -5.30 11.26
C GLY A 103 5.71 -4.91 12.70
N GLU A 104 5.20 -3.70 12.91
CA GLU A 104 4.80 -3.19 14.22
C GLU A 104 3.30 -3.41 14.52
N LEU A 105 2.51 -3.78 13.52
CA LEU A 105 1.08 -4.03 13.69
C LEU A 105 0.79 -5.09 14.76
N ALA A 106 1.68 -6.08 14.92
CA ALA A 106 1.54 -7.09 15.98
C ALA A 106 1.52 -6.49 17.39
N SER A 107 2.26 -5.40 17.61
CA SER A 107 2.36 -4.75 18.94
C SER A 107 1.08 -3.99 19.33
N VAL A 108 0.28 -3.57 18.35
CA VAL A 108 -0.92 -2.76 18.56
C VAL A 108 -2.21 -3.53 18.27
N LEU A 109 -2.22 -4.41 17.29
CA LEU A 109 -3.40 -5.19 16.88
C LEU A 109 -3.42 -6.62 17.43
N GLY A 110 -2.27 -7.12 17.90
CA GLY A 110 -2.11 -8.49 18.37
C GLY A 110 -1.56 -9.44 17.31
N GLN A 111 -1.61 -10.75 17.60
CA GLN A 111 -1.04 -11.77 16.73
C GLN A 111 -1.77 -11.82 15.38
N TYR A 112 -1.04 -11.85 14.28
CA TYR A 112 -1.56 -11.95 12.92
C TYR A 112 -0.88 -13.07 12.12
N THR A 113 -1.44 -13.41 10.95
CA THR A 113 -0.77 -14.19 9.91
C THR A 113 -0.45 -13.27 8.74
N ALA A 114 0.79 -13.31 8.27
CA ALA A 114 1.25 -12.57 7.10
C ALA A 114 1.40 -13.49 5.89
N PHE A 115 1.15 -12.93 4.71
CA PHE A 115 1.27 -13.63 3.43
C PHE A 115 1.95 -12.76 2.41
N ASP A 116 2.72 -13.39 1.53
CA ASP A 116 3.25 -12.85 0.29
C ASP A 116 2.61 -13.59 -0.88
N ILE A 117 1.79 -12.91 -1.66
CA ILE A 117 1.00 -13.52 -2.73
C ILE A 117 1.41 -12.92 -4.08
N GLY A 118 1.91 -13.77 -4.97
CA GLY A 118 2.20 -13.40 -6.36
C GLY A 118 0.95 -13.48 -7.22
N LEU A 119 0.54 -12.36 -7.83
CA LEU A 119 -0.66 -12.26 -8.66
C LEU A 119 -0.40 -11.40 -9.91
N PRO A 120 -1.09 -11.67 -11.02
CA PRO A 120 -1.17 -10.70 -12.10
C PRO A 120 -1.74 -9.36 -11.57
N VAL A 121 -1.10 -8.24 -11.93
CA VAL A 121 -1.46 -6.90 -11.41
C VAL A 121 -2.96 -6.61 -11.55
N GLY A 122 -3.56 -6.97 -12.69
CA GLY A 122 -4.99 -6.76 -12.94
C GLY A 122 -5.94 -7.61 -12.10
N ALA A 123 -5.44 -8.65 -11.41
CA ALA A 123 -6.25 -9.53 -10.55
C ALA A 123 -6.18 -9.17 -9.06
N MET A 124 -5.29 -8.25 -8.67
CA MET A 124 -5.01 -7.97 -7.26
C MET A 124 -6.20 -7.41 -6.50
N ASP A 125 -6.94 -6.49 -7.10
CA ASP A 125 -8.08 -5.86 -6.45
C ASP A 125 -9.26 -6.84 -6.26
N ASP A 126 -9.56 -7.63 -7.29
CA ASP A 126 -10.57 -8.68 -7.20
C ASP A 126 -10.20 -9.70 -6.13
N PHE A 127 -8.93 -10.14 -6.11
CA PHE A 127 -8.44 -11.05 -5.08
C PHE A 127 -8.57 -10.44 -3.68
N ALA A 128 -8.15 -9.20 -3.46
CA ALA A 128 -8.26 -8.54 -2.15
C ALA A 128 -9.72 -8.46 -1.68
N ARG A 129 -10.64 -8.11 -2.58
CA ARG A 129 -12.07 -8.02 -2.31
C ARG A 129 -12.67 -9.39 -1.95
N GLU A 130 -12.36 -10.42 -2.73
CA GLU A 130 -12.87 -11.79 -2.51
C GLU A 130 -12.29 -12.44 -1.27
N CYS A 131 -10.98 -12.30 -1.05
CA CYS A 131 -10.28 -12.77 0.14
C CYS A 131 -10.85 -12.12 1.42
N ARG A 132 -11.05 -10.80 1.41
CA ARG A 132 -11.66 -10.07 2.53
C ARG A 132 -13.08 -10.57 2.82
N ALA A 133 -13.90 -10.74 1.78
CA ALA A 133 -15.25 -11.26 1.94
C ALA A 133 -15.27 -12.67 2.53
N ALA A 134 -14.39 -13.56 2.05
CA ALA A 134 -14.28 -14.93 2.55
C ALA A 134 -13.79 -14.98 4.01
N LEU A 135 -12.77 -14.17 4.37
CA LEU A 135 -12.27 -14.05 5.73
C LEU A 135 -13.35 -13.53 6.69
N THR A 136 -14.06 -12.48 6.31
CA THR A 136 -15.13 -11.89 7.13
C THR A 136 -16.30 -12.86 7.34
N ALA A 137 -16.67 -13.61 6.30
CA ALA A 137 -17.74 -14.60 6.39
C ALA A 137 -17.39 -15.79 7.30
N ALA A 138 -16.15 -16.26 7.24
CA ALA A 138 -15.69 -17.40 8.03
C ALA A 138 -15.26 -17.04 9.46
N LEU A 139 -14.76 -15.83 9.65
CA LEU A 139 -14.20 -15.32 10.92
C LEU A 139 -14.78 -13.92 11.19
N PRO A 140 -15.96 -13.83 11.83
CA PRO A 140 -16.56 -12.53 12.18
C PRO A 140 -15.59 -11.65 12.97
N GLY A 141 -15.42 -10.39 12.53
CA GLY A 141 -14.45 -9.46 13.09
C GLY A 141 -13.00 -9.63 12.60
N CYS A 142 -12.76 -10.50 11.63
CA CYS A 142 -11.46 -10.60 10.98
C CYS A 142 -11.10 -9.28 10.27
N LEU A 143 -9.94 -8.75 10.61
CA LEU A 143 -9.30 -7.64 9.94
C LEU A 143 -8.29 -8.21 8.93
N SER A 144 -8.37 -7.77 7.68
CA SER A 144 -7.40 -8.10 6.63
C SER A 144 -6.92 -6.84 5.94
N LEU A 145 -5.61 -6.64 5.96
CA LEU A 145 -4.92 -5.45 5.48
C LEU A 145 -4.09 -5.81 4.26
N TYR A 146 -4.17 -4.99 3.20
CA TYR A 146 -3.52 -5.24 1.91
C TYR A 146 -2.59 -4.11 1.56
N TYR A 147 -1.38 -4.45 1.13
CA TYR A 147 -0.37 -3.51 0.64
C TYR A 147 0.65 -4.27 -0.20
N GLY A 148 1.55 -3.59 -0.91
CA GLY A 148 2.65 -4.30 -1.58
C GLY A 148 3.18 -3.67 -2.83
N HIS A 149 4.11 -4.41 -3.44
CA HIS A 149 4.84 -4.04 -4.65
C HIS A 149 4.03 -4.40 -5.90
N ILE A 150 3.03 -3.59 -6.21
CA ILE A 150 2.18 -3.89 -7.38
C ILE A 150 2.99 -3.96 -8.68
N GLY A 151 4.12 -3.25 -8.73
CA GLY A 151 5.01 -3.22 -9.88
C GLY A 151 5.55 -4.59 -10.31
N ASP A 152 5.81 -5.50 -9.40
CA ASP A 152 6.31 -6.85 -9.66
C ASP A 152 5.28 -7.96 -9.40
N GLY A 153 4.05 -7.58 -9.12
CA GLY A 153 2.97 -8.55 -8.91
C GLY A 153 2.93 -9.14 -7.51
N ASN A 154 3.60 -8.53 -6.52
CA ASN A 154 3.63 -9.01 -5.14
C ASN A 154 2.68 -8.22 -4.24
N MET A 155 1.75 -8.94 -3.60
CA MET A 155 0.81 -8.43 -2.61
C MET A 155 1.11 -9.01 -1.24
N HIS A 156 1.29 -8.14 -0.25
CA HIS A 156 1.35 -8.51 1.15
C HIS A 156 -0.04 -8.46 1.79
N ILE A 157 -0.33 -9.45 2.62
CA ILE A 157 -1.57 -9.49 3.39
C ILE A 157 -1.23 -9.71 4.86
N VAL A 158 -1.86 -8.94 5.73
CA VAL A 158 -1.87 -9.19 7.17
C VAL A 158 -3.30 -9.48 7.58
N ALA A 159 -3.55 -10.64 8.19
CA ALA A 159 -4.89 -11.04 8.63
C ALA A 159 -4.91 -11.51 10.08
N LEU A 160 -5.89 -11.02 10.85
CA LEU A 160 -6.04 -11.32 12.28
C LEU A 160 -7.50 -11.16 12.74
N VAL A 161 -7.81 -11.73 13.90
CA VAL A 161 -9.05 -11.44 14.63
C VAL A 161 -8.65 -10.69 15.90
N PRO A 162 -8.84 -9.36 15.96
CA PRO A 162 -8.46 -8.56 17.12
C PRO A 162 -9.11 -9.07 18.42
N GLY A 163 -8.33 -9.11 19.51
CA GLY A 163 -8.82 -9.56 20.81
C GLY A 163 -9.12 -11.06 20.94
N SER A 164 -8.85 -11.86 19.90
CA SER A 164 -9.01 -13.31 19.98
C SER A 164 -8.04 -13.93 20.97
N ALA A 165 -8.54 -14.77 21.88
CA ALA A 165 -7.71 -15.49 22.85
C ALA A 165 -6.77 -16.52 22.18
N LEU A 166 -7.15 -17.03 21.02
CA LEU A 166 -6.36 -17.94 20.19
C LEU A 166 -6.43 -17.47 18.74
N HIS A 167 -5.27 -17.10 18.18
CA HIS A 167 -5.18 -16.66 16.80
C HIS A 167 -5.53 -17.79 15.81
N PRO A 168 -6.53 -17.61 14.92
CA PRO A 168 -7.01 -18.65 14.01
C PRO A 168 -6.15 -18.76 12.73
N GLY A 169 -4.81 -18.69 12.86
CA GLY A 169 -3.87 -18.60 11.74
C GLY A 169 -4.00 -19.71 10.71
N LYS A 170 -4.28 -20.95 11.13
CA LYS A 170 -4.50 -22.08 10.22
C LYS A 170 -5.73 -21.85 9.33
N GLN A 171 -6.86 -21.45 9.92
CA GLN A 171 -8.09 -21.20 9.20
C GLN A 171 -7.94 -19.99 8.24
N ILE A 172 -7.25 -18.93 8.68
CA ILE A 172 -6.91 -17.78 7.83
C ILE A 172 -6.10 -18.26 6.62
N SER A 173 -5.05 -19.08 6.83
CA SER A 173 -4.21 -19.58 5.73
C SER A 173 -4.99 -20.46 4.75
N GLU A 174 -5.88 -21.32 5.22
CA GLU A 174 -6.73 -22.16 4.37
C GLU A 174 -7.68 -21.34 3.49
N ILE A 175 -8.08 -20.14 3.93
CA ILE A 175 -8.95 -19.23 3.17
C ILE A 175 -8.14 -18.46 2.14
N VAL A 176 -6.99 -17.90 2.54
CA VAL A 176 -6.16 -17.06 1.67
C VAL A 176 -5.58 -17.82 0.49
N TYR A 177 -5.30 -19.13 0.65
CA TYR A 177 -4.71 -19.98 -0.40
C TYR A 177 -5.74 -20.78 -1.22
N ARG A 178 -7.02 -20.49 -1.13
CA ARG A 178 -8.08 -21.09 -1.96
C ARG A 178 -8.31 -20.33 -3.25
#